data_777accbffcae93bc999fbc5f11fdb943
#
_entry.id   777accbffcae93bc999fbc5f11fdb943
#
_cell.length_a   1.000
_cell.length_b   1.000
_cell.length_c   1.000
_cell.angle_alpha   90.00
_cell.angle_beta   90.00
_cell.angle_gamma   90.00
#
_symmetry.space_group_name_H-M   'P 1'
#
loop_
_entity.id
_entity.type
_entity.pdbx_description
1 polymer ?
#
loop_
_entity_poly.entity_id
_entity_poly.type
_entity_poly.pdbx_seq_one_letter_code
_entity_poly.pdbx_strand_id
1 'polypeptide(L)'
;MPELPEVEVTRQGLIPLLKKTISKVDVRNYSLRWSIDNNLEKILKGQELLQLDRRAKYILAKFTNGTLIIHLGMSGHLCIMPINSKVKKHDHVDFTFGNDGPILRYTDPRRFGSILWTKDNPMDHKLLCKLGPEPLNQNFNDEYLYRILRGRQQYIKSVIMDSSIVVGIGNIYASEALFYAGIKPQRRAHKVSKKETYILVKFIKEVINNAIKKGGSTMSDFFDVNGENGYFQNEHKVYGREGLSCFNCQSVIKQKRIGQRSSFFCSECQK
;
A
#
# COMPACT_ATOMS: atom_id res chain seq x y z
N MET A 1 5.59 4.50 -4.79
CA MET A 1 5.51 3.24 -4.01
C MET A 1 4.07 3.05 -3.58
N PRO A 2 3.42 1.97 -3.96
CA PRO A 2 2.06 1.69 -3.51
C PRO A 2 1.95 1.67 -1.98
N GLU A 3 1.01 2.44 -1.44
CA GLU A 3 0.62 2.44 -0.04
C GLU A 3 -0.73 1.69 0.09
N LEU A 4 -1.40 1.74 1.23
CA LEU A 4 -2.64 0.99 1.45
C LEU A 4 -3.73 1.27 0.38
N PRO A 5 -4.01 2.54 0.00
CA PRO A 5 -5.05 2.82 -1.01
C PRO A 5 -4.76 2.17 -2.37
N GLU A 6 -3.53 2.25 -2.86
CA GLU A 6 -3.14 1.66 -4.15
C GLU A 6 -3.27 0.14 -4.14
N VAL A 7 -2.86 -0.49 -3.03
CA VAL A 7 -2.99 -1.96 -2.87
C VAL A 7 -4.47 -2.37 -2.78
N GLU A 8 -5.32 -1.58 -2.13
CA GLU A 8 -6.77 -1.83 -2.05
C GLU A 8 -7.44 -1.67 -3.42
N VAL A 9 -7.09 -0.64 -4.18
CA VAL A 9 -7.59 -0.44 -5.54
C VAL A 9 -7.17 -1.60 -6.45
N THR A 10 -5.90 -2.02 -6.37
CA THR A 10 -5.43 -3.21 -7.08
C THR A 10 -6.25 -4.45 -6.69
N ARG A 11 -6.44 -4.72 -5.40
CA ARG A 11 -7.24 -5.85 -4.92
C ARG A 11 -8.67 -5.82 -5.48
N GLN A 12 -9.32 -4.66 -5.47
CA GLN A 12 -10.66 -4.49 -6.02
C GLN A 12 -10.71 -4.78 -7.53
N GLY A 13 -9.72 -4.31 -8.26
CA GLY A 13 -9.61 -4.58 -9.70
C GLY A 13 -9.38 -6.05 -10.05
N LEU A 14 -8.90 -6.87 -9.10
CA LEU A 14 -8.73 -8.31 -9.30
C LEU A 14 -10.02 -9.13 -9.09
N ILE A 15 -11.10 -8.53 -8.58
CA ILE A 15 -12.38 -9.22 -8.32
C ILE A 15 -12.91 -10.01 -9.53
N PRO A 16 -12.78 -9.55 -10.79
CA PRO A 16 -13.21 -10.32 -11.96
C PRO A 16 -12.51 -11.67 -12.15
N LEU A 17 -11.41 -11.92 -11.43
CA LEU A 17 -10.69 -13.20 -11.45
C LEU A 17 -11.21 -14.23 -10.42
N LEU A 18 -12.09 -13.83 -9.50
CA LEU A 18 -12.68 -14.75 -8.52
C LEU A 18 -13.44 -15.88 -9.23
N LYS A 19 -13.36 -17.06 -8.64
CA LYS A 19 -13.94 -18.33 -9.14
C LYS A 19 -13.34 -18.81 -10.47
N LYS A 20 -12.24 -18.21 -10.91
CA LYS A 20 -11.49 -18.69 -12.07
C LYS A 20 -10.33 -19.60 -11.65
N THR A 21 -10.08 -20.62 -12.44
CA THR A 21 -9.03 -21.61 -12.22
C THR A 21 -7.76 -21.22 -12.98
N ILE A 22 -6.60 -21.32 -12.34
CA ILE A 22 -5.30 -21.12 -12.99
C ILE A 22 -5.01 -22.35 -13.89
N SER A 23 -4.83 -22.09 -15.18
CA SER A 23 -4.40 -23.11 -16.15
C SER A 23 -2.90 -23.18 -16.30
N LYS A 24 -2.21 -22.04 -16.20
CA LYS A 24 -0.76 -21.92 -16.35
C LYS A 24 -0.20 -20.80 -15.49
N VAL A 25 1.04 -20.97 -15.03
CA VAL A 25 1.85 -19.91 -14.42
C VAL A 25 3.20 -19.89 -15.15
N ASP A 26 3.63 -18.71 -15.58
CA ASP A 26 4.93 -18.51 -16.22
C ASP A 26 5.78 -17.62 -15.32
N VAL A 27 6.78 -18.18 -14.65
CA VAL A 27 7.75 -17.41 -13.84
C VAL A 27 9.01 -17.19 -14.66
N ARG A 28 9.21 -15.96 -15.15
CA ARG A 28 10.37 -15.56 -15.94
C ARG A 28 11.54 -15.08 -15.08
N ASN A 29 11.27 -14.64 -13.86
CA ASN A 29 12.30 -14.18 -12.94
C ASN A 29 11.92 -14.55 -11.49
N TYR A 30 12.66 -15.47 -10.92
CA TYR A 30 12.47 -15.93 -9.55
C TYR A 30 13.07 -14.98 -8.49
N SER A 31 13.95 -14.07 -8.90
CA SER A 31 14.69 -13.15 -8.01
C SER A 31 13.95 -11.83 -7.82
N LEU A 32 12.98 -11.81 -6.92
CA LEU A 32 12.39 -10.60 -6.35
C LEU A 32 13.04 -10.29 -5.00
N ARG A 33 12.47 -9.39 -4.20
CA ARG A 33 12.94 -9.10 -2.83
C ARG A 33 13.08 -10.38 -1.98
N TRP A 34 12.14 -11.30 -2.16
CA TRP A 34 12.15 -12.67 -1.67
C TRP A 34 12.02 -13.57 -2.89
N SER A 35 12.82 -14.63 -2.94
CA SER A 35 12.75 -15.57 -4.05
C SER A 35 11.36 -16.18 -4.16
N ILE A 36 10.86 -16.25 -5.39
CA ILE A 36 9.63 -16.98 -5.72
C ILE A 36 9.92 -18.49 -5.56
N ASP A 37 8.96 -19.24 -5.05
CA ASP A 37 9.07 -20.70 -4.94
C ASP A 37 9.26 -21.31 -6.33
N ASN A 38 10.29 -22.15 -6.50
CA ASN A 38 10.59 -22.81 -7.77
C ASN A 38 9.47 -23.76 -8.24
N ASN A 39 8.59 -24.18 -7.32
CA ASN A 39 7.45 -25.03 -7.62
C ASN A 39 6.14 -24.24 -7.80
N LEU A 40 6.15 -22.89 -7.76
CA LEU A 40 4.94 -22.05 -7.80
C LEU A 40 4.03 -22.41 -8.98
N GLU A 41 4.60 -22.70 -10.15
CA GLU A 41 3.86 -23.12 -11.35
C GLU A 41 3.07 -24.40 -11.10
N LYS A 42 3.72 -25.43 -10.52
CA LYS A 42 3.09 -26.70 -10.19
C LYS A 42 2.06 -26.55 -9.06
N ILE A 43 2.35 -25.71 -8.09
CA ILE A 43 1.48 -25.48 -6.94
C ILE A 43 0.16 -24.85 -7.36
N LEU A 44 0.20 -23.82 -8.22
CA LEU A 44 -0.99 -23.04 -8.57
C LEU A 44 -1.80 -23.61 -9.74
N LYS A 45 -1.21 -24.43 -10.61
CA LYS A 45 -1.91 -25.04 -11.72
C LYS A 45 -3.11 -25.86 -11.25
N GLY A 46 -4.28 -25.58 -11.80
CA GLY A 46 -5.55 -26.25 -11.44
C GLY A 46 -6.21 -25.71 -10.18
N GLN A 47 -5.64 -24.72 -9.49
CA GLN A 47 -6.27 -24.12 -8.32
C GLN A 47 -7.23 -22.99 -8.70
N GLU A 48 -8.37 -22.95 -8.02
CA GLU A 48 -9.37 -21.89 -8.15
C GLU A 48 -9.08 -20.74 -7.18
N LEU A 49 -9.21 -19.50 -7.65
CA LEU A 49 -9.12 -18.30 -6.83
C LEU A 49 -10.44 -18.08 -6.08
N LEU A 50 -10.44 -18.33 -4.77
CA LEU A 50 -11.64 -18.34 -3.93
C LEU A 50 -11.94 -16.97 -3.30
N GLN A 51 -10.90 -16.24 -2.87
CA GLN A 51 -11.06 -15.00 -2.11
C GLN A 51 -9.88 -14.06 -2.34
N LEU A 52 -10.15 -12.76 -2.28
CA LEU A 52 -9.15 -11.70 -2.37
C LEU A 52 -9.27 -10.79 -1.16
N ASP A 53 -8.27 -10.81 -0.30
CA ASP A 53 -8.17 -9.94 0.88
C ASP A 53 -6.97 -9.01 0.77
N ARG A 54 -6.93 -8.04 1.65
CA ARG A 54 -5.77 -7.17 1.87
C ARG A 54 -5.39 -7.15 3.35
N ARG A 55 -4.11 -7.25 3.61
CA ARG A 55 -3.53 -6.95 4.91
C ARG A 55 -2.40 -5.94 4.75
N ALA A 56 -2.53 -4.75 5.34
CA ALA A 56 -1.55 -3.67 5.17
C ALA A 56 -1.35 -3.32 3.68
N LYS A 57 -0.13 -3.54 3.16
CA LYS A 57 0.24 -3.34 1.75
C LYS A 57 0.43 -4.66 1.01
N TYR A 58 -0.18 -5.75 1.50
CA TYR A 58 -0.16 -7.08 0.90
C TYR A 58 -1.54 -7.45 0.38
N ILE A 59 -1.60 -8.01 -0.82
CA ILE A 59 -2.77 -8.69 -1.37
C ILE A 59 -2.67 -10.16 -0.94
N LEU A 60 -3.75 -10.72 -0.42
CA LEU A 60 -3.88 -12.10 -0.03
C LEU A 60 -4.86 -12.78 -0.99
N ALA A 61 -4.35 -13.51 -1.97
CA ALA A 61 -5.15 -14.25 -2.91
C ALA A 61 -5.28 -15.70 -2.42
N LYS A 62 -6.45 -16.06 -1.88
CA LYS A 62 -6.75 -17.39 -1.38
C LYS A 62 -7.18 -18.29 -2.51
N PHE A 63 -6.45 -19.35 -2.70
CA PHE A 63 -6.74 -20.45 -3.62
C PHE A 63 -7.24 -21.69 -2.88
N THR A 64 -7.63 -22.72 -3.61
CA THR A 64 -8.17 -23.97 -3.05
C THR A 64 -7.28 -24.57 -1.95
N ASN A 65 -5.95 -24.57 -2.13
CA ASN A 65 -5.02 -25.28 -1.24
C ASN A 65 -4.06 -24.37 -0.47
N GLY A 66 -4.29 -23.03 -0.47
CA GLY A 66 -3.44 -22.10 0.26
C GLY A 66 -3.63 -20.65 -0.19
N THR A 67 -2.68 -19.78 0.16
CA THR A 67 -2.76 -18.35 -0.09
C THR A 67 -1.48 -17.82 -0.74
N LEU A 68 -1.65 -17.06 -1.81
CA LEU A 68 -0.58 -16.28 -2.43
C LEU A 68 -0.52 -14.91 -1.75
N ILE A 69 0.62 -14.57 -1.16
CA ILE A 69 0.88 -13.30 -0.49
C ILE A 69 1.68 -12.42 -1.45
N ILE A 70 1.07 -11.36 -1.97
CA ILE A 70 1.68 -10.48 -2.96
C ILE A 70 1.96 -9.11 -2.33
N HIS A 71 3.18 -8.61 -2.52
CA HIS A 71 3.57 -7.25 -2.15
C HIS A 71 4.11 -6.53 -3.39
N LEU A 72 3.58 -5.35 -3.69
CA LEU A 72 3.93 -4.62 -4.90
C LEU A 72 5.30 -3.91 -4.82
N GLY A 73 5.91 -3.83 -3.65
CA GLY A 73 7.19 -3.17 -3.47
C GLY A 73 7.11 -1.66 -3.70
N MET A 74 7.95 -1.16 -4.58
CA MET A 74 8.00 0.27 -4.92
C MET A 74 7.48 0.59 -6.32
N SER A 75 7.64 -0.31 -7.26
CA SER A 75 7.32 -0.16 -8.70
C SER A 75 6.52 -1.33 -9.25
N GLY A 76 6.18 -2.31 -8.40
CA GLY A 76 5.39 -3.45 -8.81
C GLY A 76 3.93 -3.09 -9.03
N HIS A 77 3.34 -3.70 -10.05
CA HIS A 77 1.91 -3.61 -10.35
C HIS A 77 1.40 -4.93 -10.92
N LEU A 78 0.10 -5.11 -10.84
CA LEU A 78 -0.63 -6.24 -11.37
C LEU A 78 -1.62 -5.73 -12.41
N CYS A 79 -1.57 -6.28 -13.63
CA CYS A 79 -2.50 -5.93 -14.71
C CYS A 79 -3.21 -7.17 -15.24
N ILE A 80 -4.51 -7.03 -15.51
CA ILE A 80 -5.28 -8.04 -16.23
C ILE A 80 -5.13 -7.75 -17.73
N MET A 81 -4.64 -8.73 -18.48
CA MET A 81 -4.28 -8.57 -19.88
C MET A 81 -4.87 -9.71 -20.75
N PRO A 82 -5.10 -9.45 -22.05
CA PRO A 82 -5.42 -10.53 -22.99
C PRO A 82 -4.31 -11.58 -23.06
N ILE A 83 -4.69 -12.84 -23.34
CA ILE A 83 -3.76 -13.99 -23.37
C ILE A 83 -2.55 -13.80 -24.29
N ASN A 84 -2.73 -13.11 -25.41
CA ASN A 84 -1.69 -12.90 -26.42
C ASN A 84 -0.85 -11.63 -26.20
N SER A 85 -0.93 -11.01 -25.01
CA SER A 85 -0.20 -9.78 -24.70
C SER A 85 1.31 -10.00 -24.70
N LYS A 86 2.02 -9.18 -25.47
CA LYS A 86 3.50 -9.25 -25.58
C LYS A 86 4.14 -9.05 -24.20
N VAL A 87 5.12 -9.88 -23.88
CA VAL A 87 5.93 -9.79 -22.67
C VAL A 87 6.98 -8.69 -22.80
N LYS A 88 7.12 -7.87 -21.77
CA LYS A 88 8.13 -6.79 -21.67
C LYS A 88 9.24 -7.16 -20.70
N LYS A 89 10.33 -6.40 -20.71
CA LYS A 89 11.57 -6.65 -19.93
C LYS A 89 11.35 -6.89 -18.42
N HIS A 90 10.35 -6.26 -17.82
CA HIS A 90 10.12 -6.30 -16.36
C HIS A 90 8.88 -7.08 -15.96
N ASP A 91 8.29 -7.83 -16.91
CA ASP A 91 7.17 -8.74 -16.66
C ASP A 91 7.71 -10.04 -16.09
N HIS A 92 7.57 -10.24 -14.80
CA HIS A 92 8.24 -11.33 -14.10
C HIS A 92 7.39 -12.57 -13.95
N VAL A 93 6.08 -12.41 -13.77
CA VAL A 93 5.17 -13.55 -13.58
C VAL A 93 3.85 -13.31 -14.31
N ASP A 94 3.37 -14.33 -15.02
CA ASP A 94 2.02 -14.39 -15.56
C ASP A 94 1.24 -15.53 -14.92
N PHE A 95 0.00 -15.24 -14.51
CA PHE A 95 -0.98 -16.23 -14.07
C PHE A 95 -2.10 -16.27 -15.11
N THR A 96 -2.22 -17.35 -15.87
CA THR A 96 -3.26 -17.53 -16.87
C THR A 96 -4.48 -18.22 -16.26
N PHE A 97 -5.66 -17.64 -16.44
CA PHE A 97 -6.92 -18.14 -15.91
C PHE A 97 -7.76 -18.78 -17.03
N GLY A 98 -8.14 -20.06 -16.87
CA GLY A 98 -8.83 -20.83 -17.91
C GLY A 98 -7.95 -21.12 -19.13
N ASN A 99 -8.52 -21.77 -20.16
CA ASN A 99 -7.76 -22.15 -21.35
C ASN A 99 -7.47 -20.95 -22.27
N ASP A 100 -8.45 -20.04 -22.41
CA ASP A 100 -8.37 -18.85 -23.28
C ASP A 100 -8.62 -17.56 -22.46
N GLY A 101 -8.44 -17.64 -21.16
CA GLY A 101 -8.78 -16.56 -20.24
C GLY A 101 -7.69 -15.48 -20.12
N PRO A 102 -7.99 -14.45 -19.34
CA PRO A 102 -7.05 -13.35 -19.15
C PRO A 102 -5.79 -13.81 -18.40
N ILE A 103 -4.73 -13.07 -18.63
CA ILE A 103 -3.47 -13.17 -17.87
C ILE A 103 -3.50 -12.12 -16.79
N LEU A 104 -3.21 -12.51 -15.54
CA LEU A 104 -2.80 -11.58 -14.49
C LEU A 104 -1.28 -11.48 -14.54
N ARG A 105 -0.76 -10.34 -14.97
CA ARG A 105 0.67 -10.08 -15.11
C ARG A 105 1.21 -9.27 -13.95
N TYR A 106 2.31 -9.75 -13.37
CA TYR A 106 3.09 -9.03 -12.38
C TYR A 106 4.34 -8.42 -13.03
N THR A 107 4.41 -7.09 -13.01
CA THR A 107 5.54 -6.30 -13.54
C THR A 107 6.19 -5.54 -12.39
N ASP A 108 7.54 -5.58 -12.27
CA ASP A 108 8.27 -4.84 -11.21
C ASP A 108 9.70 -4.48 -11.66
N PRO A 109 9.91 -3.30 -12.24
CA PRO A 109 11.24 -2.87 -12.69
C PRO A 109 12.33 -2.91 -11.62
N ARG A 110 11.98 -2.61 -10.36
CA ARG A 110 12.95 -2.54 -9.25
C ARG A 110 13.10 -3.86 -8.49
N ARG A 111 12.21 -4.82 -8.69
CA ARG A 111 12.19 -6.14 -8.03
C ARG A 111 12.15 -6.06 -6.48
N PHE A 112 11.50 -5.04 -5.94
CA PHE A 112 11.32 -4.85 -4.48
C PHE A 112 10.01 -5.42 -3.97
N GLY A 113 9.20 -5.98 -4.84
CA GLY A 113 8.00 -6.70 -4.47
C GLY A 113 8.26 -8.14 -4.10
N SER A 114 7.21 -8.88 -3.83
CA SER A 114 7.29 -10.31 -3.51
C SER A 114 6.02 -11.05 -3.88
N ILE A 115 6.17 -12.32 -4.22
CA ILE A 115 5.12 -13.29 -4.50
C ILE A 115 5.48 -14.55 -3.71
N LEU A 116 4.74 -14.82 -2.63
CA LEU A 116 5.03 -15.88 -1.69
C LEU A 116 3.82 -16.80 -1.54
N TRP A 117 4.05 -18.08 -1.39
CA TRP A 117 3.01 -19.07 -1.18
C TRP A 117 3.02 -19.60 0.25
N THR A 118 1.85 -19.80 0.83
CA THR A 118 1.69 -20.52 2.11
C THR A 118 0.44 -21.40 2.08
N LYS A 119 0.55 -22.58 2.70
CA LYS A 119 -0.60 -23.44 2.99
C LYS A 119 -1.22 -23.14 4.36
N ASP A 120 -0.45 -22.51 5.23
CA ASP A 120 -0.85 -22.13 6.56
C ASP A 120 -1.69 -20.84 6.54
N ASN A 121 -2.23 -20.48 7.71
CA ASN A 121 -2.91 -19.20 7.85
C ASN A 121 -1.94 -18.04 7.49
N PRO A 122 -2.23 -17.22 6.48
CA PRO A 122 -1.33 -16.16 6.05
C PRO A 122 -1.03 -15.14 7.16
N MET A 123 -1.91 -15.00 8.17
CA MET A 123 -1.70 -14.06 9.28
C MET A 123 -0.55 -14.49 10.21
N ASP A 124 -0.18 -15.77 10.21
CA ASP A 124 0.94 -16.30 10.99
C ASP A 124 2.28 -16.16 10.25
N HIS A 125 2.23 -15.77 8.98
CA HIS A 125 3.43 -15.57 8.19
C HIS A 125 4.31 -14.46 8.78
N LYS A 126 5.64 -14.67 8.82
CA LYS A 126 6.65 -13.75 9.42
C LYS A 126 6.55 -12.28 8.99
N LEU A 127 6.02 -12.01 7.81
CA LEU A 127 5.83 -10.65 7.28
C LEU A 127 4.52 -10.01 7.74
N LEU A 128 3.56 -10.76 8.27
CA LEU A 128 2.22 -10.29 8.63
C LEU A 128 1.93 -10.36 10.13
N CYS A 129 2.50 -11.33 10.85
CA CYS A 129 2.16 -11.61 12.26
C CYS A 129 2.48 -10.46 13.25
N LYS A 130 3.45 -9.58 12.90
CA LYS A 130 3.83 -8.44 13.75
C LYS A 130 3.23 -7.10 13.31
N LEU A 131 2.31 -7.11 12.36
CA LEU A 131 1.69 -5.89 11.85
C LEU A 131 0.63 -5.36 12.82
N GLY A 132 0.63 -4.05 13.04
CA GLY A 132 -0.35 -3.32 13.83
C GLY A 132 -1.76 -3.33 13.21
N PRO A 133 -2.74 -2.64 13.80
CA PRO A 133 -4.11 -2.58 13.31
C PRO A 133 -4.22 -1.90 11.94
N GLU A 134 -5.26 -2.29 11.20
CA GLU A 134 -5.69 -1.58 9.99
C GLU A 134 -6.22 -0.18 10.35
N PRO A 135 -5.83 0.87 9.62
CA PRO A 135 -6.22 2.24 9.98
C PRO A 135 -7.74 2.49 9.90
N LEU A 136 -8.46 1.74 9.08
CA LEU A 136 -9.92 1.88 8.93
C LEU A 136 -10.72 1.07 9.94
N ASN A 137 -10.10 0.13 10.66
CA ASN A 137 -10.78 -0.68 11.67
C ASN A 137 -11.01 0.10 12.98
N GLN A 138 -11.97 -0.36 13.79
CA GLN A 138 -12.28 0.22 15.10
C GLN A 138 -11.11 0.10 16.10
N ASN A 139 -10.27 -0.93 15.96
CA ASN A 139 -9.09 -1.16 16.80
C ASN A 139 -8.01 -0.07 16.65
N PHE A 140 -8.01 0.67 15.54
CA PHE A 140 -7.22 1.88 15.39
C PHE A 140 -8.08 3.10 15.75
N ASN A 141 -7.95 3.56 16.99
CA ASN A 141 -8.66 4.71 17.54
C ASN A 141 -7.70 5.66 18.27
N ASP A 142 -8.22 6.77 18.76
CA ASP A 142 -7.44 7.80 19.41
C ASP A 142 -6.88 7.35 20.77
N GLU A 143 -7.58 6.54 21.53
CA GLU A 143 -7.10 6.01 22.80
C GLU A 143 -5.91 5.07 22.59
N TYR A 144 -6.02 4.16 21.61
CA TYR A 144 -4.93 3.28 21.19
C TYR A 144 -3.70 4.09 20.78
N LEU A 145 -3.85 5.04 19.86
CA LEU A 145 -2.73 5.81 19.34
C LEU A 145 -2.14 6.70 20.45
N TYR A 146 -2.97 7.39 21.23
CA TYR A 146 -2.50 8.26 22.31
C TYR A 146 -1.64 7.51 23.32
N ARG A 147 -2.07 6.33 23.77
CA ARG A 147 -1.29 5.48 24.68
C ARG A 147 0.09 5.15 24.11
N ILE A 148 0.16 4.78 22.84
CA ILE A 148 1.44 4.48 22.16
C ILE A 148 2.33 5.71 22.06
N LEU A 149 1.77 6.88 21.78
CA LEU A 149 2.54 8.12 21.63
C LEU A 149 3.24 8.53 22.94
N ARG A 150 2.68 8.25 24.13
CA ARG A 150 3.26 8.66 25.42
C ARG A 150 4.66 8.11 25.66
N GLY A 151 4.93 6.90 25.24
CA GLY A 151 6.25 6.26 25.38
C GLY A 151 7.26 6.55 24.25
N ARG A 152 6.94 7.45 23.28
CA ARG A 152 7.73 7.61 22.06
C ARG A 152 8.43 8.96 21.95
N GLN A 153 9.77 8.95 21.89
CA GLN A 153 10.61 10.13 21.64
C GLN A 153 10.77 10.49 20.16
N GLN A 154 10.37 9.58 19.26
CA GLN A 154 10.47 9.76 17.82
C GLN A 154 9.55 10.89 17.33
N TYR A 155 9.77 11.35 16.11
CA TYR A 155 8.85 12.26 15.43
C TYR A 155 7.53 11.58 15.11
N ILE A 156 6.42 12.31 15.24
CA ILE A 156 5.07 11.78 15.03
C ILE A 156 4.92 11.12 13.65
N LYS A 157 5.51 11.70 12.60
CA LYS A 157 5.48 11.11 11.27
C LYS A 157 6.13 9.73 11.23
N SER A 158 7.27 9.55 11.89
CA SER A 158 7.95 8.25 11.95
C SER A 158 7.11 7.21 12.69
N VAL A 159 6.41 7.63 13.75
CA VAL A 159 5.55 6.74 14.53
C VAL A 159 4.34 6.25 13.74
N ILE A 160 3.63 7.14 13.04
CA ILE A 160 2.45 6.73 12.26
C ILE A 160 2.82 5.99 10.96
N MET A 161 4.08 6.01 10.54
CA MET A 161 4.59 5.21 9.42
C MET A 161 5.15 3.85 9.86
N ASP A 162 5.24 3.58 11.15
CA ASP A 162 5.68 2.29 11.70
C ASP A 162 4.54 1.27 11.57
N SER A 163 4.75 0.26 10.73
CA SER A 163 3.74 -0.77 10.45
C SER A 163 3.40 -1.67 11.63
N SER A 164 4.19 -1.66 12.71
CA SER A 164 3.85 -2.32 13.97
C SER A 164 2.83 -1.53 14.81
N ILE A 165 2.66 -0.24 14.52
CA ILE A 165 1.74 0.68 15.22
C ILE A 165 0.44 0.82 14.44
N VAL A 166 0.53 1.15 13.17
CA VAL A 166 -0.60 1.21 12.24
C VAL A 166 -0.12 0.87 10.85
N VAL A 167 -0.85 0.00 10.16
CA VAL A 167 -0.40 -0.49 8.86
C VAL A 167 -0.82 0.41 7.70
N GLY A 168 -0.13 0.24 6.58
CA GLY A 168 -0.56 0.78 5.29
C GLY A 168 -0.24 2.25 5.05
N ILE A 169 0.02 3.03 6.08
CA ILE A 169 0.37 4.44 5.97
C ILE A 169 1.84 4.55 5.54
N GLY A 170 2.07 5.25 4.44
CA GLY A 170 3.41 5.54 3.97
C GLY A 170 3.69 7.04 3.95
N ASN A 171 4.60 7.45 3.08
CA ASN A 171 5.11 8.83 3.07
C ASN A 171 4.08 9.85 2.59
N ILE A 172 3.23 9.46 1.63
CA ILE A 172 2.20 10.32 1.06
C ILE A 172 1.14 10.58 2.13
N TYR A 173 0.48 9.53 2.56
CA TYR A 173 -0.70 9.64 3.44
C TYR A 173 -0.35 10.10 4.84
N ALA A 174 0.86 9.82 5.35
CA ALA A 174 1.35 10.41 6.60
C ALA A 174 1.51 11.94 6.50
N SER A 175 2.05 12.45 5.39
CA SER A 175 2.22 13.90 5.20
C SER A 175 0.87 14.60 5.09
N GLU A 176 -0.05 14.06 4.30
CA GLU A 176 -1.39 14.61 4.10
C GLU A 176 -2.22 14.58 5.40
N ALA A 177 -2.25 13.45 6.11
CA ALA A 177 -2.99 13.34 7.36
C ALA A 177 -2.48 14.32 8.44
N LEU A 178 -1.15 14.48 8.54
CA LEU A 178 -0.54 15.44 9.46
C LEU A 178 -0.84 16.89 9.08
N PHE A 179 -0.93 17.21 7.79
CA PHE A 179 -1.34 18.54 7.34
C PHE A 179 -2.77 18.84 7.75
N TYR A 180 -3.71 17.96 7.46
CA TYR A 180 -5.11 18.13 7.86
C TYR A 180 -5.30 18.19 9.38
N ALA A 181 -4.47 17.45 10.14
CA ALA A 181 -4.49 17.49 11.60
C ALA A 181 -3.79 18.73 12.19
N GLY A 182 -3.14 19.58 11.38
CA GLY A 182 -2.40 20.76 11.85
C GLY A 182 -1.13 20.42 12.64
N ILE A 183 -0.56 19.22 12.49
CA ILE A 183 0.59 18.75 13.28
C ILE A 183 1.84 18.73 12.41
N LYS A 184 2.93 19.41 12.88
CA LYS A 184 4.23 19.34 12.20
C LYS A 184 4.79 17.92 12.19
N PRO A 185 5.29 17.41 11.05
CA PRO A 185 5.80 16.04 10.95
C PRO A 185 6.99 15.74 11.86
N GLN A 186 7.79 16.75 12.20
CA GLN A 186 8.92 16.66 13.14
C GLN A 186 8.56 16.90 14.61
N ARG A 187 7.30 17.08 14.95
CA ARG A 187 6.87 17.16 16.34
C ARG A 187 7.14 15.84 17.07
N ARG A 188 7.60 15.91 18.32
CA ARG A 188 7.84 14.71 19.14
C ARG A 188 6.51 14.03 19.44
N ALA A 189 6.44 12.72 19.26
CA ALA A 189 5.20 11.95 19.38
C ALA A 189 4.55 12.12 20.76
N HIS A 190 5.32 12.04 21.86
CA HIS A 190 4.83 12.22 23.23
C HIS A 190 4.27 13.64 23.52
N LYS A 191 4.58 14.63 22.68
CA LYS A 191 4.06 16.00 22.81
C LYS A 191 2.73 16.23 22.11
N VAL A 192 2.23 15.25 21.36
CA VAL A 192 0.92 15.34 20.71
C VAL A 192 -0.15 15.07 21.78
N SER A 193 -1.06 16.02 21.98
CA SER A 193 -2.12 15.94 22.98
C SER A 193 -3.20 14.91 22.63
N LYS A 194 -4.06 14.55 23.61
CA LYS A 194 -5.19 13.65 23.37
C LYS A 194 -6.14 14.19 22.30
N LYS A 195 -6.45 15.49 22.34
CA LYS A 195 -7.31 16.18 21.35
C LYS A 195 -6.70 16.12 19.94
N GLU A 196 -5.41 16.39 19.81
CA GLU A 196 -4.70 16.33 18.53
C GLU A 196 -4.62 14.89 18.00
N THR A 197 -4.47 13.91 18.89
CA THR A 197 -4.47 12.49 18.50
C THR A 197 -5.83 12.07 17.93
N TYR A 198 -6.94 12.49 18.55
CA TYR A 198 -8.29 12.27 18.01
C TYR A 198 -8.42 12.85 16.60
N ILE A 199 -7.99 14.10 16.40
CA ILE A 199 -8.02 14.78 15.10
C ILE A 199 -7.14 14.03 14.07
N LEU A 200 -5.93 13.60 14.48
CA LEU A 200 -5.02 12.87 13.61
C LEU A 200 -5.60 11.53 13.15
N VAL A 201 -6.18 10.74 14.07
CA VAL A 201 -6.83 9.47 13.73
C VAL A 201 -7.98 9.69 12.75
N LYS A 202 -8.80 10.70 12.98
CA LYS A 202 -9.89 11.08 12.08
C LYS A 202 -9.35 11.34 10.66
N PHE A 203 -8.34 12.20 10.52
CA PHE A 203 -7.80 12.54 9.20
C PHE A 203 -7.00 11.41 8.55
N ILE A 204 -6.34 10.54 9.31
CA ILE A 204 -5.76 9.32 8.75
C ILE A 204 -6.84 8.49 8.05
N LYS A 205 -7.97 8.26 8.70
CA LYS A 205 -9.08 7.49 8.13
C LYS A 205 -9.70 8.19 6.92
N GLU A 206 -9.94 9.49 6.99
CA GLU A 206 -10.54 10.27 5.91
C GLU A 206 -9.65 10.30 4.66
N VAL A 207 -8.36 10.59 4.83
CA VAL A 207 -7.40 10.68 3.70
C VAL A 207 -7.26 9.32 3.00
N ILE A 208 -7.17 8.23 3.77
CA ILE A 208 -7.09 6.88 3.20
C ILE A 208 -8.38 6.52 2.45
N ASN A 209 -9.55 6.76 3.04
CA ASN A 209 -10.83 6.48 2.39
C ASN A 209 -11.01 7.28 1.09
N ASN A 210 -10.68 8.57 1.12
CA ASN A 210 -10.75 9.43 -0.06
C ASN A 210 -9.80 8.98 -1.16
N ALA A 211 -8.59 8.57 -0.79
CA ALA A 211 -7.63 8.04 -1.74
C ALA A 211 -8.11 6.74 -2.41
N ILE A 212 -8.70 5.81 -1.63
CA ILE A 212 -9.29 4.57 -2.18
C ILE A 212 -10.42 4.92 -3.18
N LYS A 213 -11.34 5.80 -2.80
CA LYS A 213 -12.46 6.22 -3.67
C LYS A 213 -12.00 6.84 -4.99
N LYS A 214 -10.81 7.44 -5.03
CA LYS A 214 -10.24 8.12 -6.20
C LYS A 214 -9.21 7.28 -6.96
N GLY A 215 -9.16 5.99 -6.71
CA GLY A 215 -8.26 5.08 -7.42
C GLY A 215 -6.79 5.16 -6.99
N GLY A 216 -6.49 5.77 -5.83
CA GLY A 216 -5.13 5.94 -5.32
C GLY A 216 -4.38 7.12 -5.95
N SER A 217 -3.10 7.27 -5.60
CA SER A 217 -2.18 8.27 -6.13
C SER A 217 -1.25 7.66 -7.17
N THR A 218 -1.36 8.13 -8.43
CA THR A 218 -0.35 7.80 -9.45
C THR A 218 0.84 8.75 -9.31
N MET A 219 1.92 8.24 -8.74
CA MET A 219 3.22 8.92 -8.73
C MET A 219 4.17 8.10 -9.60
N SER A 220 4.27 8.43 -10.87
CA SER A 220 5.15 7.86 -11.91
C SER A 220 5.03 6.37 -12.27
N ASP A 221 4.72 5.48 -11.33
CA ASP A 221 4.87 4.03 -11.55
C ASP A 221 3.66 3.18 -11.10
N PHE A 222 2.56 3.80 -10.65
CA PHE A 222 1.36 3.06 -10.25
C PHE A 222 0.28 3.19 -11.32
N PHE A 223 -0.21 2.04 -11.78
CA PHE A 223 -1.38 1.90 -12.63
C PHE A 223 -2.33 0.90 -11.95
N ASP A 224 -3.61 1.06 -12.17
CA ASP A 224 -4.58 0.06 -11.77
C ASP A 224 -4.48 -1.21 -12.62
N VAL A 225 -5.33 -2.19 -12.38
CA VAL A 225 -5.30 -3.48 -13.12
C VAL A 225 -5.68 -3.35 -14.60
N ASN A 226 -6.26 -2.23 -15.03
CA ASN A 226 -6.59 -1.91 -16.42
C ASN A 226 -5.51 -1.05 -17.08
N GLY A 227 -4.48 -0.66 -16.35
CA GLY A 227 -3.42 0.23 -16.81
C GLY A 227 -3.78 1.72 -16.72
N GLU A 228 -4.82 2.08 -15.95
CA GLU A 228 -5.24 3.47 -15.77
C GLU A 228 -4.57 4.13 -14.56
N ASN A 229 -4.42 5.46 -14.64
CA ASN A 229 -3.87 6.27 -13.56
C ASN A 229 -4.90 6.53 -12.46
N GLY A 230 -4.49 6.49 -11.20
CA GLY A 230 -5.27 7.06 -10.11
C GLY A 230 -5.29 8.60 -10.19
N TYR A 231 -6.22 9.24 -9.50
CA TYR A 231 -6.43 10.69 -9.56
C TYR A 231 -6.17 11.42 -8.24
N PHE A 232 -5.87 10.71 -7.16
CA PHE A 232 -5.72 11.33 -5.83
C PHE A 232 -4.50 12.27 -5.75
N GLN A 233 -3.46 12.09 -6.57
CA GLN A 233 -2.30 13.01 -6.61
C GLN A 233 -2.68 14.45 -6.89
N ASN A 234 -3.78 14.71 -7.59
CA ASN A 234 -4.26 16.06 -7.88
C ASN A 234 -4.83 16.77 -6.65
N GLU A 235 -5.03 16.05 -5.55
CA GLU A 235 -5.58 16.57 -4.30
C GLU A 235 -4.57 16.73 -3.19
N HIS A 236 -3.30 16.38 -3.43
CA HIS A 236 -2.27 16.54 -2.42
C HIS A 236 -2.18 18.00 -1.96
N LYS A 237 -2.24 18.19 -0.66
CA LYS A 237 -2.14 19.52 -0.04
C LYS A 237 -0.70 19.93 0.23
N VAL A 238 0.15 18.97 0.56
CA VAL A 238 1.57 19.20 0.86
C VAL A 238 2.52 18.25 0.16
N TYR A 239 2.16 16.98 -0.06
CA TYR A 239 3.08 15.99 -0.59
C TYR A 239 3.50 16.32 -2.03
N GLY A 240 4.82 16.39 -2.25
CA GLY A 240 5.41 16.75 -3.56
C GLY A 240 5.23 18.21 -3.97
N ARG A 241 4.79 19.07 -3.05
CA ARG A 241 4.49 20.49 -3.33
C ARG A 241 5.49 21.48 -2.71
N GLU A 242 6.73 21.06 -2.47
CA GLU A 242 7.79 21.97 -2.01
C GLU A 242 7.90 23.18 -2.94
N GLY A 243 8.03 24.36 -2.34
CA GLY A 243 8.14 25.63 -3.07
C GLY A 243 6.82 26.21 -3.56
N LEU A 244 5.72 25.44 -3.55
CA LEU A 244 4.39 25.94 -3.95
C LEU A 244 3.64 26.55 -2.76
N SER A 245 2.66 27.39 -3.06
CA SER A 245 1.78 28.01 -2.05
C SER A 245 0.88 26.98 -1.38
N CYS A 246 0.74 27.11 -0.07
CA CYS A 246 -0.25 26.36 0.72
C CYS A 246 -1.67 26.78 0.33
N PHE A 247 -2.55 25.82 0.12
CA PHE A 247 -3.94 26.12 -0.25
C PHE A 247 -4.73 26.85 0.85
N ASN A 248 -4.31 26.72 2.13
CA ASN A 248 -5.04 27.33 3.25
C ASN A 248 -4.53 28.73 3.62
N CYS A 249 -3.21 28.98 3.60
CA CYS A 249 -2.63 30.24 4.11
C CYS A 249 -1.66 30.90 3.12
N GLN A 250 -1.49 30.38 1.92
CA GLN A 250 -0.61 30.86 0.86
C GLN A 250 0.91 30.86 1.18
N SER A 251 1.31 30.49 2.40
CA SER A 251 2.73 30.32 2.74
C SER A 251 3.36 29.17 1.97
N VAL A 252 4.66 29.26 1.71
CA VAL A 252 5.39 28.24 0.95
C VAL A 252 5.46 26.90 1.68
N ILE A 253 5.10 25.82 0.99
CA ILE A 253 5.27 24.46 1.49
C ILE A 253 6.76 24.14 1.59
N LYS A 254 7.16 23.66 2.76
CA LYS A 254 8.54 23.30 3.09
C LYS A 254 8.75 21.81 3.00
N GLN A 255 9.98 21.41 2.63
CA GLN A 255 10.43 20.04 2.73
C GLN A 255 11.51 19.90 3.83
N LYS A 256 11.45 18.81 4.58
CA LYS A 256 12.50 18.41 5.53
C LYS A 256 12.69 16.90 5.52
N ARG A 257 13.94 16.46 5.57
CA ARG A 257 14.24 15.03 5.71
C ARG A 257 14.00 14.58 7.15
N ILE A 258 13.13 13.58 7.34
CA ILE A 258 12.84 12.94 8.62
C ILE A 258 13.18 11.44 8.46
N GLY A 259 14.20 10.99 9.18
CA GLY A 259 14.81 9.68 8.94
C GLY A 259 15.30 9.59 7.48
N GLN A 260 14.87 8.57 6.75
CA GLN A 260 15.24 8.35 5.35
C GLN A 260 14.19 8.91 4.34
N ARG A 261 13.24 9.77 4.78
CA ARG A 261 12.10 10.19 3.97
C ARG A 261 11.99 11.71 3.88
N SER A 262 11.71 12.25 2.68
CA SER A 262 11.28 13.62 2.49
C SER A 262 9.91 13.83 3.13
N SER A 263 9.75 14.90 3.89
CA SER A 263 8.51 15.24 4.58
C SER A 263 8.10 16.64 4.20
N PHE A 264 6.91 16.78 3.66
CA PHE A 264 6.36 18.05 3.17
C PHE A 264 5.35 18.58 4.17
N PHE A 265 5.37 19.89 4.42
CA PHE A 265 4.50 20.53 5.41
C PHE A 265 4.40 22.05 5.22
N CYS A 266 3.32 22.63 5.72
CA CYS A 266 3.18 24.09 5.86
C CYS A 266 3.60 24.50 7.29
N SER A 267 4.56 25.43 7.41
CA SER A 267 5.05 25.87 8.71
C SER A 267 4.05 26.72 9.49
N GLU A 268 3.07 27.33 8.80
CA GLU A 268 2.05 28.18 9.41
C GLU A 268 0.81 27.38 9.85
N CYS A 269 0.33 26.47 9.00
CA CYS A 269 -0.86 25.66 9.30
C CYS A 269 -0.58 24.53 10.28
N GLN A 270 0.66 24.05 10.40
CA GLN A 270 1.04 22.93 11.25
C GLN A 270 1.90 23.43 12.42
N LYS A 271 1.57 23.02 13.64
CA LYS A 271 2.24 23.41 14.89
C LYS A 271 3.05 22.24 15.48
#